data_d5bde971412887f9460c8e0dc87c1deb
#
_entry.id   d5bde971412887f9460c8e0dc87c1deb
#
_cell.length_a   1.000
_cell.length_b   1.000
_cell.length_c   1.000
_cell.angle_alpha   90.00
_cell.angle_beta   90.00
_cell.angle_gamma   90.00
#
_symmetry.space_group_name_H-M   'P 1'
#
loop_
_entity.id
_entity.type
_entity.pdbx_description
1 polymer ?
#
loop_
_entity_poly.entity_id
_entity_poly.type
_entity_poly.pdbx_seq_one_letter_code
_entity_poly.pdbx_strand_id
1 'polypeptide(L)'
;MQPNGHLVVVGATASGKSALSLELARRRPGTELVSMDSMAIYRGMDIGTASPSAAERAEVPTHLLDLVDPSEDFSVSMFQEAARDTLDELAVRSCRAVLVGGTGLHVRAVVDDLEIPGQWEEVRADLEVEADTVVLHDRLSELDPVAAVRMEPTNRRRVIRALEVSIGSGRPFSSFGPGLETYPPSPFTQIGLRVDREVLDRRIAERYRRQLDDGFLDEVRRLVDLPGGPSRSAAQALGYRELLSHLRGEGTL
;
A
#
# COMPACT_ATOMS: atom_id res chain seq x y z
N MET A 1 2.55 16.05 17.60
CA MET A 1 2.45 14.70 18.19
C MET A 1 3.83 14.23 18.60
N GLN A 2 4.12 13.99 19.88
CA GLN A 2 5.38 13.36 20.26
C GLN A 2 5.20 11.85 20.09
N PRO A 3 5.98 11.17 19.25
CA PRO A 3 5.88 9.73 19.07
C PRO A 3 6.40 9.04 20.32
N ASN A 4 5.52 8.55 21.16
CA ASN A 4 5.83 7.82 22.39
C ASN A 4 6.53 6.47 22.11
N GLY A 5 7.66 6.49 21.39
CA GLY A 5 8.46 5.30 21.11
C GLY A 5 7.79 4.33 20.12
N HIS A 6 6.98 4.83 19.17
CA HIS A 6 6.46 4.04 18.07
C HIS A 6 7.59 3.50 17.19
N LEU A 7 7.42 2.27 16.72
CA LEU A 7 8.38 1.58 15.84
C LEU A 7 7.79 1.38 14.46
N VAL A 8 8.65 1.37 13.45
CA VAL A 8 8.27 0.99 12.07
C VAL A 8 9.15 -0.18 11.65
N VAL A 9 8.53 -1.29 11.27
CA VAL A 9 9.23 -2.48 10.78
C VAL A 9 8.98 -2.62 9.29
N VAL A 10 10.02 -2.40 8.49
CA VAL A 10 9.97 -2.47 7.03
C VAL A 10 10.87 -3.58 6.48
N GLY A 11 10.58 -4.03 5.28
CA GLY A 11 11.38 -5.03 4.56
C GLY A 11 10.57 -5.67 3.43
N ALA A 12 11.22 -6.48 2.63
CA ALA A 12 10.59 -7.18 1.51
C ALA A 12 9.51 -8.18 1.98
N THR A 13 8.65 -8.61 1.05
CA THR A 13 7.72 -9.74 1.28
C THR A 13 8.50 -10.96 1.75
N ALA A 14 7.94 -11.74 2.67
CA ALA A 14 8.56 -12.92 3.27
C ALA A 14 9.87 -12.69 4.07
N SER A 15 10.21 -11.42 4.41
CA SER A 15 11.40 -11.12 5.24
C SER A 15 11.23 -11.44 6.72
N GLY A 16 10.02 -11.74 7.19
CA GLY A 16 9.73 -12.04 8.60
C GLY A 16 9.22 -10.84 9.41
N LYS A 17 8.85 -9.74 8.76
CA LYS A 17 8.32 -8.52 9.43
C LYS A 17 7.19 -8.81 10.41
N SER A 18 6.16 -9.52 9.95
CA SER A 18 4.96 -9.79 10.75
C SER A 18 5.30 -10.59 12.01
N ALA A 19 6.10 -11.65 11.88
CA ALA A 19 6.54 -12.46 13.01
C ALA A 19 7.36 -11.64 14.03
N LEU A 20 8.30 -10.81 13.54
CA LEU A 20 9.08 -9.92 14.41
C LEU A 20 8.19 -8.92 15.13
N SER A 21 7.26 -8.28 14.40
CA SER A 21 6.38 -7.26 14.96
C SER A 21 5.43 -7.83 16.01
N LEU A 22 4.89 -9.01 15.77
CA LEU A 22 4.04 -9.73 16.72
C LEU A 22 4.83 -10.08 17.99
N GLU A 23 6.04 -10.59 17.85
CA GLU A 23 6.90 -10.92 19.00
C GLU A 23 7.33 -9.67 19.79
N LEU A 24 7.58 -8.55 19.11
CA LEU A 24 7.86 -7.28 19.77
C LEU A 24 6.65 -6.79 20.59
N ALA A 25 5.44 -6.92 20.05
CA ALA A 25 4.22 -6.54 20.74
C ALA A 25 3.95 -7.45 21.96
N ARG A 26 4.14 -8.76 21.82
CA ARG A 26 4.03 -9.73 22.93
C ARG A 26 4.95 -9.38 24.12
N ARG A 27 6.17 -8.96 23.83
CA ARG A 27 7.18 -8.64 24.87
C ARG A 27 6.99 -7.26 25.48
N ARG A 28 6.13 -6.42 24.95
CA ARG A 28 5.94 -5.04 25.40
C ARG A 28 4.46 -4.75 25.63
N PRO A 29 3.94 -4.95 26.85
CA PRO A 29 2.56 -4.65 27.18
C PRO A 29 2.16 -3.22 26.77
N GLY A 30 0.94 -3.05 26.29
CA GLY A 30 0.45 -1.76 25.77
C GLY A 30 1.01 -1.44 24.37
N THR A 31 1.44 -2.46 23.63
CA THR A 31 1.87 -2.31 22.22
C THR A 31 0.87 -2.99 21.29
N GLU A 32 0.42 -2.28 20.26
CA GLU A 32 -0.51 -2.77 19.25
C GLU A 32 0.12 -2.65 17.86
N LEU A 33 -0.34 -3.47 16.91
CA LEU A 33 0.17 -3.46 15.55
C LEU A 33 -0.67 -2.53 14.66
N VAL A 34 -0.01 -1.85 13.73
CA VAL A 34 -0.66 -1.05 12.69
C VAL A 34 -0.18 -1.57 11.35
N SER A 35 -1.07 -2.20 10.59
CA SER A 35 -0.74 -2.74 9.27
C SER A 35 -0.49 -1.60 8.28
N MET A 36 0.66 -1.65 7.60
CA MET A 36 1.02 -0.73 6.51
C MET A 36 0.95 -1.44 5.16
N ASP A 37 0.09 -2.45 5.05
CA ASP A 37 -0.15 -3.18 3.82
C ASP A 37 -1.36 -2.60 3.10
N SER A 38 -1.16 -2.19 1.84
CA SER A 38 -2.20 -1.57 1.01
C SER A 38 -3.31 -2.53 0.59
N MET A 39 -3.14 -3.84 0.78
CA MET A 39 -4.11 -4.84 0.35
C MET A 39 -4.83 -5.50 1.53
N ALA A 40 -4.23 -5.54 2.72
CA ALA A 40 -4.87 -6.07 3.91
C ALA A 40 -6.02 -5.19 4.45
N ILE A 41 -6.25 -4.04 3.86
CA ILE A 41 -7.39 -3.15 4.14
C ILE A 41 -8.72 -3.67 3.60
N TYR A 42 -8.69 -4.59 2.64
CA TYR A 42 -9.87 -5.11 1.98
C TYR A 42 -10.43 -6.32 2.73
N ARG A 43 -11.72 -6.26 3.10
CA ARG A 43 -12.43 -7.37 3.76
C ARG A 43 -12.41 -8.63 2.94
N GLY A 44 -12.06 -9.76 3.57
CA GLY A 44 -12.05 -11.06 2.92
C GLY A 44 -10.90 -11.30 1.94
N MET A 45 -9.89 -10.40 1.91
CA MET A 45 -8.62 -10.60 1.22
C MET A 45 -7.54 -11.00 2.24
N ASP A 46 -7.76 -12.12 2.94
CA ASP A 46 -6.94 -12.53 4.09
C ASP A 46 -5.79 -13.47 3.70
N ILE A 47 -6.08 -14.48 2.87
CA ILE A 47 -5.11 -15.52 2.52
C ILE A 47 -4.01 -14.93 1.62
N GLY A 48 -4.40 -14.26 0.53
CA GLY A 48 -3.44 -13.67 -0.41
C GLY A 48 -2.57 -12.58 0.20
N THR A 49 -3.10 -11.79 1.12
CA THR A 49 -2.35 -10.76 1.85
C THR A 49 -1.53 -11.33 3.00
N ALA A 50 -1.81 -12.57 3.44
CA ALA A 50 -1.32 -13.18 4.68
C ALA A 50 -1.61 -12.30 5.89
N SER A 51 -2.85 -11.86 6.00
CA SER A 51 -3.38 -11.13 7.15
C SER A 51 -3.21 -11.93 8.43
N PRO A 52 -3.05 -11.28 9.60
CA PRO A 52 -2.98 -11.98 10.87
C PRO A 52 -4.22 -12.83 11.11
N SER A 53 -4.05 -14.02 11.63
CA SER A 53 -5.15 -14.91 12.01
C SER A 53 -6.02 -14.30 13.11
N ALA A 54 -7.25 -14.79 13.25
CA ALA A 54 -8.15 -14.36 14.32
C ALA A 54 -7.52 -14.56 15.71
N ALA A 55 -6.74 -15.62 15.91
CA ALA A 55 -6.04 -15.89 17.16
C ALA A 55 -4.93 -14.84 17.42
N GLU A 56 -4.15 -14.48 16.42
CA GLU A 56 -3.13 -13.44 16.54
C GLU A 56 -3.75 -12.05 16.78
N ARG A 57 -4.86 -11.72 16.12
CA ARG A 57 -5.60 -10.47 16.34
C ARG A 57 -6.22 -10.40 17.74
N ALA A 58 -6.66 -11.52 18.30
CA ALA A 58 -7.17 -11.60 19.67
C ALA A 58 -6.07 -11.43 20.73
N GLU A 59 -4.86 -11.91 20.42
CA GLU A 59 -3.69 -11.77 21.29
C GLU A 59 -3.08 -10.37 21.25
N VAL A 60 -2.89 -9.81 20.04
CA VAL A 60 -2.34 -8.48 19.81
C VAL A 60 -3.25 -7.72 18.86
N PRO A 61 -3.93 -6.66 19.33
CA PRO A 61 -4.76 -5.83 18.46
C PRO A 61 -3.96 -5.33 17.26
N THR A 62 -4.57 -5.50 16.08
CA THR A 62 -3.96 -5.08 14.81
C THR A 62 -4.94 -4.17 14.06
N HIS A 63 -4.49 -2.97 13.76
CA HIS A 63 -5.27 -1.92 13.11
C HIS A 63 -5.00 -1.86 11.61
N LEU A 64 -5.86 -1.16 10.89
CA LEU A 64 -5.84 -0.93 9.43
C LEU A 64 -5.95 -2.24 8.64
N LEU A 65 -6.81 -3.13 9.14
CA LEU A 65 -7.27 -4.33 8.47
C LEU A 65 -8.77 -4.23 8.20
N ASP A 66 -9.25 -4.83 7.12
CA ASP A 66 -10.69 -4.98 6.83
C ASP A 66 -11.48 -3.65 6.85
N LEU A 67 -10.88 -2.55 6.37
CA LEU A 67 -11.49 -1.21 6.41
C LEU A 67 -12.63 -1.06 5.41
N VAL A 68 -12.46 -1.57 4.18
CA VAL A 68 -13.36 -1.37 3.06
C VAL A 68 -13.67 -2.68 2.34
N ASP A 69 -14.77 -2.67 1.57
CA ASP A 69 -15.09 -3.82 0.72
C ASP A 69 -14.16 -3.86 -0.51
N PRO A 70 -13.84 -5.05 -1.04
CA PRO A 70 -12.96 -5.16 -2.20
C PRO A 70 -13.47 -4.46 -3.47
N SER A 71 -14.77 -4.16 -3.56
CA SER A 71 -15.37 -3.39 -4.65
C SER A 71 -15.15 -1.89 -4.55
N GLU A 72 -14.70 -1.40 -3.40
CA GLU A 72 -14.48 0.03 -3.15
C GLU A 72 -13.04 0.42 -3.51
N ASP A 73 -12.87 1.66 -3.96
CA ASP A 73 -11.53 2.24 -4.12
C ASP A 73 -11.04 2.84 -2.81
N PHE A 74 -9.78 2.60 -2.50
CA PHE A 74 -9.14 3.14 -1.30
C PHE A 74 -7.80 3.79 -1.66
N SER A 75 -7.73 5.09 -1.48
CA SER A 75 -6.56 5.88 -1.88
C SER A 75 -5.49 5.94 -0.79
N VAL A 76 -4.26 6.34 -1.18
CA VAL A 76 -3.16 6.56 -0.22
C VAL A 76 -3.49 7.67 0.78
N SER A 77 -4.24 8.70 0.36
CA SER A 77 -4.68 9.76 1.26
C SER A 77 -5.66 9.25 2.32
N MET A 78 -6.66 8.45 1.93
CA MET A 78 -7.58 7.81 2.88
C MET A 78 -6.84 6.89 3.85
N PHE A 79 -5.85 6.14 3.34
CA PHE A 79 -4.99 5.31 4.19
C PHE A 79 -4.21 6.14 5.19
N GLN A 80 -3.62 7.26 4.76
CA GLN A 80 -2.85 8.15 5.62
C GLN A 80 -3.74 8.75 6.73
N GLU A 81 -4.95 9.17 6.40
CA GLU A 81 -5.95 9.68 7.35
C GLU A 81 -6.31 8.61 8.39
N ALA A 82 -6.72 7.42 7.95
CA ALA A 82 -7.04 6.30 8.83
C ALA A 82 -5.86 5.91 9.75
N ALA A 83 -4.63 5.99 9.24
CA ALA A 83 -3.44 5.72 10.03
C ALA A 83 -3.18 6.81 11.09
N ARG A 84 -3.41 8.09 10.76
CA ARG A 84 -3.31 9.20 11.74
C ARG A 84 -4.34 9.03 12.84
N ASP A 85 -5.60 8.78 12.49
CA ASP A 85 -6.67 8.57 13.47
C ASP A 85 -6.34 7.42 14.42
N THR A 86 -5.87 6.29 13.86
CA THR A 86 -5.42 5.14 14.64
C THR A 86 -4.27 5.51 15.61
N LEU A 87 -3.27 6.25 15.14
CA LEU A 87 -2.13 6.66 15.98
C LEU A 87 -2.56 7.65 17.09
N ASP A 88 -3.51 8.53 16.81
CA ASP A 88 -4.06 9.46 17.79
C ASP A 88 -4.88 8.71 18.85
N GLU A 89 -5.71 7.75 18.48
CA GLU A 89 -6.42 6.87 19.41
C GLU A 89 -5.46 6.07 20.31
N LEU A 90 -4.40 5.52 19.74
CA LEU A 90 -3.37 4.81 20.50
C LEU A 90 -2.67 5.74 21.49
N ALA A 91 -2.38 6.97 21.08
CA ALA A 91 -1.76 7.97 21.94
C ALA A 91 -2.67 8.35 23.14
N VAL A 92 -3.98 8.52 22.91
CA VAL A 92 -4.97 8.77 23.98
C VAL A 92 -4.98 7.62 24.99
N ARG A 93 -4.87 6.37 24.53
CA ARG A 93 -4.80 5.18 25.40
C ARG A 93 -3.39 4.94 25.98
N SER A 94 -2.43 5.79 25.70
CA SER A 94 -1.01 5.61 26.07
C SER A 94 -0.42 4.28 25.55
N CYS A 95 -0.95 3.77 24.47
CA CYS A 95 -0.46 2.59 23.77
C CYS A 95 0.65 2.95 22.78
N ARG A 96 1.55 2.00 22.55
CA ARG A 96 2.58 2.11 21.51
C ARG A 96 2.13 1.41 20.22
N ALA A 97 2.52 1.96 19.08
CA ALA A 97 2.33 1.33 17.79
C ALA A 97 3.61 0.66 17.29
N VAL A 98 3.46 -0.52 16.71
CA VAL A 98 4.43 -1.10 15.78
C VAL A 98 3.79 -1.09 14.39
N LEU A 99 4.20 -0.14 13.55
CA LEU A 99 3.78 -0.05 12.16
C LEU A 99 4.53 -1.11 11.36
N VAL A 100 3.82 -2.00 10.66
CA VAL A 100 4.44 -3.14 9.96
C VAL A 100 3.96 -3.23 8.52
N GLY A 101 4.90 -3.17 7.56
CA GLY A 101 4.53 -3.31 6.15
C GLY A 101 5.69 -3.24 5.17
N GLY A 102 5.35 -3.54 3.92
CA GLY A 102 6.30 -3.54 2.80
C GLY A 102 5.93 -2.55 1.68
N THR A 103 4.76 -1.92 1.75
CA THR A 103 4.30 -0.96 0.73
C THR A 103 4.95 0.40 0.98
N GLY A 104 6.09 0.64 0.32
CA GLY A 104 6.93 1.82 0.56
C GLY A 104 6.17 3.15 0.54
N LEU A 105 5.24 3.34 -0.42
CA LEU A 105 4.46 4.57 -0.51
C LEU A 105 3.54 4.78 0.71
N HIS A 106 2.85 3.74 1.17
CA HIS A 106 1.94 3.82 2.34
C HIS A 106 2.73 4.08 3.63
N VAL A 107 3.86 3.37 3.81
CA VAL A 107 4.75 3.62 4.95
C VAL A 107 5.23 5.08 4.93
N ARG A 108 5.70 5.56 3.80
CA ARG A 108 6.22 6.92 3.68
C ARG A 108 5.13 7.99 3.82
N ALA A 109 3.94 7.74 3.29
CA ALA A 109 2.80 8.64 3.47
C ALA A 109 2.54 8.94 4.94
N VAL A 110 2.63 7.93 5.81
CA VAL A 110 2.39 8.05 7.25
C VAL A 110 3.63 8.53 8.00
N VAL A 111 4.78 7.90 7.75
CA VAL A 111 6.02 8.11 8.52
C VAL A 111 6.70 9.44 8.21
N ASP A 112 6.65 9.86 6.94
CA ASP A 112 7.24 11.11 6.44
C ASP A 112 6.18 12.22 6.31
N ASP A 113 4.94 11.93 6.69
CA ASP A 113 3.80 12.86 6.62
C ASP A 113 3.67 13.55 5.26
N LEU A 114 3.67 12.74 4.18
CA LEU A 114 3.68 13.27 2.82
C LEU A 114 2.40 14.05 2.52
N GLU A 115 2.54 15.18 1.82
CA GLU A 115 1.40 15.89 1.23
C GLU A 115 0.93 15.09 0.01
N ILE A 116 -0.19 14.37 0.16
CA ILE A 116 -0.76 13.55 -0.92
C ILE A 116 -1.77 14.41 -1.68
N PRO A 117 -1.51 14.71 -2.97
CA PRO A 117 -2.46 15.51 -3.76
C PRO A 117 -3.77 14.75 -4.01
N GLY A 118 -4.86 15.49 -4.11
CA GLY A 118 -6.19 15.00 -4.44
C GLY A 118 -6.26 14.28 -5.80
N GLN A 119 -7.42 13.75 -6.14
CA GLN A 119 -7.70 13.08 -7.42
C GLN A 119 -8.69 13.93 -8.20
N TRP A 120 -8.52 14.00 -9.54
CA TRP A 120 -9.36 14.73 -10.47
C TRP A 120 -9.74 13.80 -11.62
N GLU A 121 -10.78 13.00 -11.40
CA GLU A 121 -11.18 11.91 -12.31
C GLU A 121 -11.55 12.43 -13.71
N GLU A 122 -12.22 13.56 -13.83
CA GLU A 122 -12.57 14.17 -15.11
C GLU A 122 -11.29 14.55 -15.89
N VAL A 123 -10.35 15.23 -15.24
CA VAL A 123 -9.06 15.59 -15.84
C VAL A 123 -8.30 14.35 -16.26
N ARG A 124 -8.32 13.33 -15.43
CA ARG A 124 -7.67 12.06 -15.73
C ARG A 124 -8.28 11.37 -16.94
N ALA A 125 -9.61 11.31 -17.01
CA ALA A 125 -10.32 10.72 -18.15
C ALA A 125 -9.95 11.41 -19.46
N ASP A 126 -9.91 12.75 -19.46
CA ASP A 126 -9.50 13.53 -20.63
C ASP A 126 -8.05 13.23 -21.06
N LEU A 127 -7.15 13.07 -20.11
CA LEU A 127 -5.74 12.72 -20.38
C LEU A 127 -5.58 11.29 -20.91
N GLU A 128 -6.42 10.37 -20.48
CA GLU A 128 -6.38 8.97 -20.92
C GLU A 128 -6.81 8.78 -22.39
N VAL A 129 -7.50 9.76 -22.99
CA VAL A 129 -7.85 9.76 -24.42
C VAL A 129 -6.62 9.88 -25.32
N GLU A 130 -5.58 10.64 -24.90
CA GLU A 130 -4.34 10.73 -25.64
C GLU A 130 -3.58 9.39 -25.52
N ALA A 131 -3.34 8.73 -26.66
CA ALA A 131 -2.68 7.43 -26.70
C ALA A 131 -1.15 7.53 -26.57
N ASP A 132 -0.57 8.63 -27.07
CA ASP A 132 0.90 8.82 -27.06
C ASP A 132 1.36 9.42 -25.74
N THR A 133 2.10 8.62 -24.98
CA THR A 133 2.65 9.05 -23.69
C THR A 133 3.72 10.11 -23.83
N VAL A 134 4.44 10.16 -24.95
CA VAL A 134 5.49 11.19 -25.20
C VAL A 134 4.84 12.57 -25.33
N VAL A 135 3.72 12.66 -26.06
CA VAL A 135 2.93 13.91 -26.18
C VAL A 135 2.46 14.40 -24.79
N LEU A 136 1.99 13.48 -23.94
CA LEU A 136 1.62 13.81 -22.56
C LEU A 136 2.84 14.28 -21.75
N HIS A 137 4.01 13.66 -21.94
CA HIS A 137 5.23 14.05 -21.25
C HIS A 137 5.72 15.42 -21.69
N ASP A 138 5.62 15.75 -22.97
CA ASP A 138 5.97 17.08 -23.49
C ASP A 138 5.07 18.15 -22.86
N ARG A 139 3.75 17.88 -22.78
CA ARG A 139 2.80 18.75 -22.06
C ARG A 139 3.15 18.89 -20.57
N LEU A 140 3.59 17.80 -19.92
CA LEU A 140 4.06 17.86 -18.52
C LEU A 140 5.32 18.73 -18.42
N SER A 141 6.23 18.67 -19.41
CA SER A 141 7.46 19.47 -19.42
C SER A 141 7.19 20.97 -19.50
N GLU A 142 6.07 21.37 -20.10
CA GLU A 142 5.63 22.77 -20.14
C GLU A 142 4.99 23.22 -18.81
N LEU A 143 4.20 22.36 -18.17
CA LEU A 143 3.45 22.67 -16.95
C LEU A 143 4.29 22.50 -15.67
N ASP A 144 5.13 21.48 -15.64
CA ASP A 144 5.97 21.12 -14.50
C ASP A 144 7.29 20.49 -14.97
N PRO A 145 8.25 21.31 -15.41
CA PRO A 145 9.56 20.82 -15.86
C PRO A 145 10.30 19.99 -14.80
N VAL A 146 10.09 20.31 -13.53
CA VAL A 146 10.76 19.62 -12.42
C VAL A 146 10.23 18.17 -12.29
N ALA A 147 8.93 17.98 -12.41
CA ALA A 147 8.34 16.63 -12.41
C ALA A 147 8.73 15.85 -13.68
N ALA A 148 8.70 16.50 -14.84
CA ALA A 148 9.02 15.87 -16.12
C ALA A 148 10.43 15.27 -16.14
N VAL A 149 11.43 16.00 -15.67
CA VAL A 149 12.83 15.52 -15.61
C VAL A 149 12.99 14.29 -14.69
N ARG A 150 12.13 14.13 -13.69
CA ARG A 150 12.16 13.00 -12.75
C ARG A 150 11.38 11.76 -13.22
N MET A 151 10.77 11.83 -14.42
CA MET A 151 9.92 10.77 -14.94
C MET A 151 10.39 10.27 -16.29
N GLU A 152 10.40 8.96 -16.48
CA GLU A 152 10.61 8.38 -17.80
C GLU A 152 9.44 8.77 -18.73
N PRO A 153 9.72 9.29 -19.95
CA PRO A 153 8.68 9.75 -20.88
C PRO A 153 7.65 8.67 -21.25
N THR A 154 8.02 7.40 -21.13
CA THR A 154 7.16 6.25 -21.44
C THR A 154 6.36 5.76 -20.24
N ASN A 155 6.58 6.29 -19.04
CA ASN A 155 5.86 5.90 -17.84
C ASN A 155 4.49 6.58 -17.77
N ARG A 156 3.54 6.09 -18.62
CA ARG A 156 2.21 6.64 -18.80
C ARG A 156 1.48 6.92 -17.48
N ARG A 157 1.53 5.97 -16.55
CA ARG A 157 0.83 6.09 -15.27
C ARG A 157 1.32 7.28 -14.45
N ARG A 158 2.64 7.49 -14.40
CA ARG A 158 3.25 8.60 -13.66
C ARG A 158 3.03 9.94 -14.35
N VAL A 159 3.17 9.96 -15.67
CA VAL A 159 2.96 11.16 -16.49
C VAL A 159 1.52 11.65 -16.38
N ILE A 160 0.53 10.77 -16.58
CA ILE A 160 -0.89 11.12 -16.42
C ILE A 160 -1.17 11.62 -15.00
N ARG A 161 -0.62 10.96 -13.96
CA ARG A 161 -0.84 11.39 -12.58
C ARG A 161 -0.27 12.79 -12.31
N ALA A 162 0.91 13.09 -12.80
CA ALA A 162 1.51 14.41 -12.63
C ALA A 162 0.73 15.52 -13.37
N LEU A 163 0.25 15.23 -14.57
CA LEU A 163 -0.63 16.14 -15.32
C LEU A 163 -1.99 16.33 -14.65
N GLU A 164 -2.63 15.24 -14.24
CA GLU A 164 -3.91 15.27 -13.51
C GLU A 164 -3.82 16.20 -12.30
N VAL A 165 -2.77 16.03 -11.49
CA VAL A 165 -2.56 16.87 -10.31
C VAL A 165 -2.26 18.32 -10.69
N SER A 166 -1.37 18.55 -11.66
CA SER A 166 -0.97 19.92 -12.04
C SER A 166 -2.14 20.69 -12.61
N ILE A 167 -2.97 20.06 -13.45
CA ILE A 167 -4.14 20.68 -14.06
C ILE A 167 -5.28 20.83 -13.04
N GLY A 168 -5.59 19.75 -12.32
CA GLY A 168 -6.72 19.73 -11.41
C GLY A 168 -6.54 20.61 -10.18
N SER A 169 -5.32 20.67 -9.62
CA SER A 169 -5.03 21.53 -8.45
C SER A 169 -4.65 22.97 -8.81
N GLY A 170 -4.28 23.23 -10.06
CA GLY A 170 -3.67 24.50 -10.48
C GLY A 170 -2.25 24.73 -9.93
N ARG A 171 -1.63 23.71 -9.33
CA ARG A 171 -0.25 23.74 -8.78
C ARG A 171 0.62 22.68 -9.44
N PRO A 172 1.91 22.93 -9.72
CA PRO A 172 2.80 21.89 -10.21
C PRO A 172 2.82 20.66 -9.30
N PHE A 173 2.78 19.46 -9.87
CA PHE A 173 2.89 18.21 -9.10
C PHE A 173 4.15 18.17 -8.22
N SER A 174 5.26 18.71 -8.73
CA SER A 174 6.53 18.82 -7.99
C SER A 174 6.48 19.71 -6.74
N SER A 175 5.42 20.52 -6.58
CA SER A 175 5.24 21.39 -5.41
C SER A 175 4.62 20.66 -4.21
N PHE A 176 4.12 19.43 -4.39
CA PHE A 176 3.55 18.60 -3.33
C PHE A 176 4.66 17.84 -2.55
N GLY A 177 5.57 18.59 -1.99
CA GLY A 177 6.66 18.06 -1.18
C GLY A 177 7.94 17.70 -1.96
N PRO A 178 8.98 17.25 -1.24
CA PRO A 178 10.34 17.04 -1.80
C PRO A 178 10.43 15.83 -2.72
N GLY A 179 9.36 15.07 -2.90
CA GLY A 179 9.33 13.83 -3.67
C GLY A 179 9.75 12.59 -2.87
N LEU A 180 9.63 11.43 -3.53
CA LEU A 180 9.90 10.13 -2.88
C LEU A 180 11.39 9.80 -2.72
N GLU A 181 12.29 10.61 -3.23
CA GLU A 181 13.75 10.40 -3.14
C GLU A 181 14.39 11.14 -1.95
N THR A 182 13.62 12.02 -1.30
CA THR A 182 14.07 12.76 -0.12
C THR A 182 13.54 12.10 1.15
N TYR A 183 14.41 11.89 2.12
CA TYR A 183 14.08 11.25 3.41
C TYR A 183 14.27 12.27 4.54
N PRO A 184 13.20 12.95 4.97
CA PRO A 184 13.26 13.87 6.08
C PRO A 184 13.55 13.14 7.39
N PRO A 185 14.06 13.84 8.44
CA PRO A 185 14.12 13.27 9.77
C PRO A 185 12.74 12.78 10.21
N SER A 186 12.65 11.51 10.58
CA SER A 186 11.40 10.90 10.99
C SER A 186 11.32 10.85 12.53
N PRO A 187 10.14 11.13 13.13
CA PRO A 187 9.92 10.95 14.56
C PRO A 187 9.80 9.47 14.95
N PHE A 188 9.70 8.58 13.98
CA PHE A 188 9.58 7.13 14.21
C PHE A 188 10.95 6.44 14.22
N THR A 189 11.15 5.50 15.15
CA THR A 189 12.29 4.58 15.05
C THR A 189 12.01 3.53 13.99
N GLN A 190 12.84 3.45 12.95
CA GLN A 190 12.65 2.56 11.83
C GLN A 190 13.62 1.37 11.88
N ILE A 191 13.11 0.15 11.68
CA ILE A 191 13.86 -1.11 11.63
C ILE A 191 13.67 -1.72 10.25
N GLY A 192 14.75 -1.80 9.47
CA GLY A 192 14.75 -2.45 8.17
C GLY A 192 15.20 -3.91 8.26
N LEU A 193 14.39 -4.85 7.77
CA LEU A 193 14.78 -6.26 7.65
C LEU A 193 15.38 -6.52 6.28
N ARG A 194 16.63 -6.96 6.28
CA ARG A 194 17.34 -7.37 5.08
C ARG A 194 17.58 -8.88 5.12
N VAL A 195 17.19 -9.55 4.05
CA VAL A 195 17.32 -11.00 3.87
C VAL A 195 17.87 -11.25 2.48
N ASP A 196 18.72 -12.25 2.33
CA ASP A 196 19.30 -12.61 1.04
C ASP A 196 18.21 -13.01 0.04
N ARG A 197 18.41 -12.61 -1.23
CA ARG A 197 17.42 -12.80 -2.29
C ARG A 197 17.03 -14.27 -2.48
N GLU A 198 17.98 -15.17 -2.50
CA GLU A 198 17.72 -16.61 -2.65
C GLU A 198 16.85 -17.18 -1.51
N VAL A 199 17.04 -16.66 -0.29
CA VAL A 199 16.20 -17.02 0.86
C VAL A 199 14.79 -16.46 0.71
N LEU A 200 14.65 -15.22 0.24
CA LEU A 200 13.35 -14.60 -0.04
C LEU A 200 12.59 -15.37 -1.11
N ASP A 201 13.24 -15.68 -2.22
CA ASP A 201 12.63 -16.38 -3.35
C ASP A 201 12.06 -17.75 -2.92
N ARG A 202 12.80 -18.51 -2.12
CA ARG A 202 12.33 -19.78 -1.54
C ARG A 202 11.12 -19.57 -0.62
N ARG A 203 11.21 -18.61 0.31
CA ARG A 203 10.13 -18.31 1.25
C ARG A 203 8.86 -17.81 0.55
N ILE A 204 9.01 -17.02 -0.51
CA ILE A 204 7.90 -16.55 -1.33
C ILE A 204 7.22 -17.73 -2.02
N ALA A 205 8.00 -18.62 -2.65
CA ALA A 205 7.44 -19.80 -3.31
C ALA A 205 6.71 -20.74 -2.33
N GLU A 206 7.28 -20.97 -1.15
CA GLU A 206 6.64 -21.76 -0.08
C GLU A 206 5.37 -21.10 0.47
N ARG A 207 5.37 -19.77 0.58
CA ARG A 207 4.20 -19.00 1.00
C ARG A 207 3.08 -19.15 0.00
N TYR A 208 3.31 -18.96 -1.29
CA TYR A 208 2.26 -19.09 -2.31
C TYR A 208 1.71 -20.51 -2.39
N ARG A 209 2.53 -21.55 -2.26
CA ARG A 209 2.03 -22.93 -2.19
C ARG A 209 1.06 -23.11 -1.02
N ARG A 210 1.47 -22.69 0.18
CA ARG A 210 0.60 -22.76 1.37
C ARG A 210 -0.69 -21.96 1.19
N GLN A 211 -0.62 -20.76 0.63
CA GLN A 211 -1.81 -19.95 0.36
C GLN A 211 -2.78 -20.65 -0.59
N LEU A 212 -2.28 -21.33 -1.63
CA LEU A 212 -3.13 -22.13 -2.53
C LEU A 212 -3.75 -23.33 -1.80
N ASP A 213 -2.99 -24.02 -0.96
CA ASP A 213 -3.48 -25.13 -0.13
C ASP A 213 -4.52 -24.65 0.90
N ASP A 214 -4.37 -23.44 1.42
CA ASP A 214 -5.28 -22.78 2.37
C ASP A 214 -6.56 -22.21 1.71
N GLY A 215 -6.70 -22.32 0.38
CA GLY A 215 -7.90 -21.91 -0.36
C GLY A 215 -7.84 -20.52 -0.98
N PHE A 216 -6.65 -20.02 -1.33
CA PHE A 216 -6.50 -18.71 -1.97
C PHE A 216 -7.30 -18.58 -3.28
N LEU A 217 -7.36 -19.65 -4.08
CA LEU A 217 -8.18 -19.63 -5.30
C LEU A 217 -9.67 -19.46 -4.99
N ASP A 218 -10.17 -20.06 -3.91
CA ASP A 218 -11.57 -19.90 -3.50
C ASP A 218 -11.83 -18.50 -2.92
N GLU A 219 -10.84 -17.89 -2.26
CA GLU A 219 -10.90 -16.49 -1.86
C GLU A 219 -11.08 -15.58 -3.10
N VAL A 220 -10.29 -15.79 -4.16
CA VAL A 220 -10.39 -15.00 -5.39
C VAL A 220 -11.73 -15.24 -6.12
N ARG A 221 -12.27 -16.47 -6.13
CA ARG A 221 -13.60 -16.75 -6.68
C ARG A 221 -14.68 -15.92 -5.98
N ARG A 222 -14.64 -15.85 -4.64
CA ARG A 222 -15.60 -15.01 -3.89
C ARG A 222 -15.53 -13.53 -4.27
N LEU A 223 -14.32 -13.02 -4.60
CA LEU A 223 -14.18 -11.63 -5.07
C LEU A 223 -14.80 -11.41 -6.45
N VAL A 224 -14.73 -12.41 -7.34
CA VAL A 224 -15.37 -12.34 -8.66
C VAL A 224 -16.90 -12.32 -8.53
N ASP A 225 -17.45 -13.03 -7.56
CA ASP A 225 -18.88 -13.14 -7.31
C ASP A 225 -19.48 -11.88 -6.62
N LEU A 226 -18.65 -10.92 -6.20
CA LEU A 226 -19.14 -9.65 -5.65
C LEU A 226 -19.92 -8.84 -6.69
N PRO A 227 -20.99 -8.14 -6.32
CA PRO A 227 -21.67 -7.21 -7.20
C PRO A 227 -20.69 -6.15 -7.76
N GLY A 228 -20.48 -6.15 -9.07
CA GLY A 228 -19.49 -5.29 -9.74
C GLY A 228 -18.04 -5.81 -9.72
N GLY A 229 -17.77 -6.93 -9.04
CA GLY A 229 -16.43 -7.49 -8.89
C GLY A 229 -15.51 -6.65 -8.00
N PRO A 230 -14.23 -7.04 -7.90
CA PRO A 230 -13.25 -6.28 -7.14
C PRO A 230 -12.88 -4.97 -7.83
N SER A 231 -12.62 -3.92 -7.05
CA SER A 231 -12.10 -2.64 -7.54
C SER A 231 -10.81 -2.82 -8.33
N ARG A 232 -10.46 -1.81 -9.14
CA ARG A 232 -9.21 -1.83 -9.90
C ARG A 232 -7.99 -2.03 -9.00
N SER A 233 -7.99 -1.43 -7.81
CA SER A 233 -6.90 -1.54 -6.84
C SER A 233 -6.81 -2.94 -6.25
N ALA A 234 -7.92 -3.51 -5.78
CA ALA A 234 -7.97 -4.86 -5.24
C ALA A 234 -7.59 -5.93 -6.28
N ALA A 235 -8.09 -5.79 -7.52
CA ALA A 235 -7.80 -6.71 -8.62
C ALA A 235 -6.32 -6.70 -9.06
N GLN A 236 -5.55 -5.67 -8.75
CA GLN A 236 -4.13 -5.58 -9.08
C GLN A 236 -3.19 -6.11 -7.99
N ALA A 237 -3.72 -6.57 -6.86
CA ALA A 237 -2.92 -7.16 -5.80
C ALA A 237 -2.16 -8.39 -6.33
N LEU A 238 -0.90 -8.54 -5.89
CA LEU A 238 -0.06 -9.68 -6.28
C LEU A 238 -0.70 -11.00 -5.84
N GLY A 239 -0.71 -11.97 -6.71
CA GLY A 239 -1.40 -13.24 -6.54
C GLY A 239 -2.86 -13.17 -6.96
N TYR A 240 -3.61 -12.14 -6.55
CA TYR A 240 -5.01 -11.96 -6.99
C TYR A 240 -5.11 -11.71 -8.48
N ARG A 241 -4.29 -10.81 -9.03
CA ARG A 241 -4.26 -10.52 -10.47
C ARG A 241 -4.00 -11.78 -11.29
N GLU A 242 -3.03 -12.58 -10.87
CA GLU A 242 -2.65 -13.81 -11.55
C GLU A 242 -3.77 -14.86 -11.49
N LEU A 243 -4.40 -15.04 -10.33
CA LEU A 243 -5.52 -15.96 -10.16
C LEU A 243 -6.80 -15.48 -10.87
N LEU A 244 -7.06 -14.17 -10.90
CA LEU A 244 -8.14 -13.60 -11.70
C LEU A 244 -7.94 -13.86 -13.20
N SER A 245 -6.71 -13.72 -13.71
CA SER A 245 -6.35 -14.06 -15.10
C SER A 245 -6.57 -15.55 -15.38
N HIS A 246 -6.13 -16.41 -14.46
CA HIS A 246 -6.39 -17.86 -14.57
C HIS A 246 -7.88 -18.19 -14.61
N LEU A 247 -8.70 -17.60 -13.74
CA LEU A 247 -10.16 -17.83 -13.72
C LEU A 247 -10.86 -17.36 -15.01
N ARG A 248 -10.27 -16.40 -15.74
CA ARG A 248 -10.73 -15.96 -17.07
C ARG A 248 -10.23 -16.85 -18.21
N GLY A 249 -9.41 -17.85 -17.94
CA GLY A 249 -8.80 -18.71 -18.96
C GLY A 249 -7.63 -18.05 -19.72
N GLU A 250 -7.05 -16.96 -19.18
CA GLU A 250 -5.96 -16.20 -19.81
C GLU A 250 -4.57 -16.73 -19.43
N GLY A 251 -4.48 -17.69 -18.50
CA GLY A 251 -3.22 -18.28 -18.05
C GLY A 251 -3.39 -19.59 -17.30
N THR A 252 -2.29 -20.32 -17.16
CA THR A 252 -2.21 -21.54 -16.32
C THR A 252 -1.73 -21.17 -14.92
N LEU A 253 -2.16 -21.93 -13.91
CA LEU A 253 -1.65 -21.87 -12.54
C LEU A 253 -0.20 -22.32 -12.47
#